data_63a7f0a2f7c017fe26ef51e7d2608427
#
_entry.id   63a7f0a2f7c017fe26ef51e7d2608427
#
_cell.length_a   1.000
_cell.length_b   1.000
_cell.length_c   1.000
_cell.angle_alpha   90.00
_cell.angle_beta   90.00
_cell.angle_gamma   90.00
#
_symmetry.space_group_name_H-M   'P 1'
#
loop_
_entity.id
_entity.type
_entity.pdbx_description
1 polymer ?
#
loop_
_entity_poly.entity_id
_entity_poly.type
_entity_poly.pdbx_seq_one_letter_code
_entity_poly.pdbx_strand_id
1 'polypeptide(L)'
;MTSESNKDIQRIRPFLLNGWENYGNWEEAGIYKNSNGEVRCEGLIKGDYSKIIFVFPEGYRPNRPHIFNLQAENAAHRVDINEKGEVYFTANGNIGISGSGWLSLDGLAFYSRK
;
A
#
# COMPACT_ATOMS: atom_id res chain seq x y z
N MET A 1 -8.65 -27.80 2.67
CA MET A 1 -8.70 -27.45 2.25
C MET A 1 -8.59 -26.22 2.08
N THR A 2 -8.33 -25.72 1.81
CA THR A 2 -7.96 -24.54 1.61
C THR A 2 -8.71 -23.68 0.70
N SER A 3 -9.42 -24.17 -0.22
CA SER A 3 -10.19 -23.34 -1.12
C SER A 3 -11.26 -22.57 -0.40
N GLU A 4 -11.66 -23.01 0.75
CA GLU A 4 -12.62 -22.29 1.54
C GLU A 4 -12.07 -20.96 2.01
N SER A 5 -10.86 -20.94 2.52
CA SER A 5 -10.29 -19.69 2.98
C SER A 5 -10.07 -18.75 1.81
N ASN A 6 -9.78 -19.25 0.64
CA ASN A 6 -9.59 -18.39 -0.51
C ASN A 6 -10.87 -17.68 -0.93
N LYS A 7 -12.00 -18.29 -0.68
CA LYS A 7 -13.26 -17.66 -1.02
C LYS A 7 -13.56 -16.46 -0.15
N ASP A 8 -13.00 -16.44 1.05
CA ASP A 8 -13.25 -15.35 1.99
C ASP A 8 -12.35 -14.18 1.75
N ILE A 9 -11.39 -14.31 0.85
CA ILE A 9 -10.43 -13.25 0.60
C ILE A 9 -10.74 -12.61 -0.73
N GLN A 10 -11.09 -11.34 -0.68
CA GLN A 10 -11.36 -10.56 -1.87
C GLN A 10 -10.20 -9.65 -2.16
N ARG A 11 -9.85 -9.56 -3.43
CA ARG A 11 -8.81 -8.66 -3.86
C ARG A 11 -9.46 -7.37 -4.33
N ILE A 12 -9.00 -6.27 -3.78
CA ILE A 12 -9.46 -4.94 -4.18
C ILE A 12 -8.32 -4.27 -4.92
N ARG A 13 -8.63 -3.60 -6.02
CA ARG A 13 -7.65 -2.82 -6.76
C ARG A 13 -7.74 -1.39 -6.29
N PRO A 14 -6.68 -0.86 -5.67
CA PRO A 14 -6.72 0.52 -5.21
C PRO A 14 -6.77 1.48 -6.39
N PHE A 15 -7.39 2.61 -6.17
CA PHE A 15 -7.40 3.68 -7.15
C PHE A 15 -6.13 4.50 -6.94
N LEU A 16 -5.18 4.36 -7.84
CA LEU A 16 -3.89 5.05 -7.72
C LEU A 16 -4.06 6.52 -8.05
N LEU A 17 -3.48 7.38 -7.22
CA LEU A 17 -3.65 8.82 -7.29
C LEU A 17 -2.37 9.50 -7.77
N ASN A 18 -2.52 10.76 -8.16
CA ASN A 18 -1.38 11.66 -8.43
C ASN A 18 -0.39 11.11 -9.45
N GLY A 19 -0.90 10.40 -10.44
CA GLY A 19 -0.04 9.89 -11.50
C GLY A 19 0.59 8.55 -11.21
N TRP A 20 0.36 7.99 -10.03
CA TRP A 20 0.82 6.63 -9.75
C TRP A 20 0.06 5.65 -10.62
N GLU A 21 0.76 4.62 -11.10
CA GLU A 21 0.16 3.62 -12.00
C GLU A 21 0.86 2.29 -11.81
N ASN A 22 0.21 1.23 -12.24
CA ASN A 22 0.83 -0.09 -12.21
C ASN A 22 2.03 -0.10 -13.14
N TYR A 23 3.08 -0.80 -12.73
CA TYR A 23 4.32 -0.82 -13.48
C TYR A 23 4.15 -1.48 -14.84
N GLY A 24 3.32 -2.50 -14.90
CA GLY A 24 3.13 -3.27 -16.12
C GLY A 24 4.03 -4.49 -16.14
N ASN A 25 3.49 -5.63 -16.55
CA ASN A 25 4.21 -6.90 -16.62
C ASN A 25 4.67 -7.45 -15.26
N TRP A 26 4.30 -6.80 -14.18
CA TRP A 26 4.51 -7.26 -12.83
C TRP A 26 3.14 -7.33 -12.16
N GLU A 27 3.08 -7.86 -10.96
CA GLU A 27 1.81 -7.94 -10.25
C GLU A 27 1.20 -6.55 -10.09
N GLU A 28 -0.07 -6.43 -10.42
CA GLU A 28 -0.79 -5.16 -10.25
C GLU A 28 -1.07 -4.91 -8.78
N ALA A 29 -1.25 -3.63 -8.43
CA ALA A 29 -1.58 -3.26 -7.08
C ALA A 29 -2.86 -3.97 -6.63
N GLY A 30 -2.82 -4.57 -5.46
CA GLY A 30 -3.97 -5.26 -4.90
C GLY A 30 -3.97 -5.16 -3.39
N ILE A 31 -5.17 -5.17 -2.82
CA ILE A 31 -5.37 -5.12 -1.38
C ILE A 31 -6.23 -6.32 -0.99
N TYR A 32 -5.82 -7.01 0.06
CA TYR A 32 -6.56 -8.15 0.61
C TYR A 32 -6.86 -7.91 2.08
N LYS A 33 -7.94 -8.48 2.55
CA LYS A 33 -8.23 -8.47 3.97
C LYS A 33 -8.74 -9.86 4.33
N ASN A 34 -8.08 -10.50 5.29
CA ASN A 34 -8.52 -11.85 5.70
C ASN A 34 -9.53 -11.75 6.84
N SER A 35 -10.02 -12.90 7.26
CA SER A 35 -11.07 -12.96 8.28
C SER A 35 -10.58 -12.50 9.64
N ASN A 36 -9.27 -12.44 9.85
CA ASN A 36 -8.72 -11.95 11.11
C ASN A 36 -8.53 -10.45 11.11
N GLY A 37 -8.84 -9.78 10.00
CA GLY A 37 -8.69 -8.34 9.92
C GLY A 37 -7.33 -7.89 9.43
N GLU A 38 -6.48 -8.80 9.01
CA GLU A 38 -5.19 -8.40 8.48
C GLU A 38 -5.36 -7.90 7.04
N VAL A 39 -4.85 -6.71 6.78
CA VAL A 39 -4.87 -6.09 5.46
C VAL A 39 -3.47 -6.22 4.88
N ARG A 40 -3.37 -6.71 3.67
CA ARG A 40 -2.10 -6.91 2.99
C ARG A 40 -2.18 -6.34 1.59
N CYS A 41 -1.06 -5.83 1.12
CA CYS A 41 -0.95 -5.32 -0.24
C CYS A 41 0.03 -6.14 -1.03
N GLU A 42 -0.07 -6.01 -2.33
CA GLU A 42 0.90 -6.59 -3.25
C GLU A 42 0.95 -5.72 -4.50
N GLY A 43 2.00 -5.88 -5.27
CA GLY A 43 2.07 -5.26 -6.56
C GLY A 43 3.21 -4.27 -6.71
N LEU A 44 3.55 -3.99 -7.95
CA LEU A 44 4.60 -3.05 -8.30
C LEU A 44 3.98 -1.88 -9.02
N ILE A 45 4.24 -0.68 -8.51
CA ILE A 45 3.71 0.55 -9.07
C ILE A 45 4.84 1.52 -9.33
N LYS A 46 4.56 2.58 -10.06
CA LYS A 46 5.57 3.60 -10.37
C LYS A 46 4.92 4.97 -10.31
N GLY A 47 5.70 5.95 -9.93
CA GLY A 47 5.19 7.31 -9.82
C GLY A 47 6.17 8.25 -9.17
N ASP A 48 5.64 9.37 -8.72
CA ASP A 48 6.40 10.45 -8.08
C ASP A 48 6.39 10.21 -6.57
N TYR A 49 7.56 10.03 -6.01
CA TYR A 49 7.70 9.70 -4.59
C TYR A 49 7.20 10.80 -3.64
N SER A 50 6.95 11.98 -4.14
CA SER A 50 6.50 13.07 -3.27
C SER A 50 4.98 13.19 -3.15
N LYS A 51 4.24 12.28 -3.75
CA LYS A 51 2.78 12.38 -3.82
C LYS A 51 2.10 11.26 -3.08
N ILE A 52 0.88 11.52 -2.62
CA ILE A 52 0.05 10.48 -2.03
C ILE A 52 -0.24 9.42 -3.09
N ILE A 53 -0.09 8.18 -2.69
CA ILE A 53 -0.17 7.05 -3.63
C ILE A 53 -1.60 6.60 -3.82
N PHE A 54 -2.28 6.26 -2.75
CA PHE A 54 -3.68 5.89 -2.78
C PHE A 54 -4.24 5.97 -1.37
N VAL A 55 -5.56 5.78 -1.26
CA VAL A 55 -6.24 5.81 0.04
C VAL A 55 -6.96 4.48 0.21
N PHE A 56 -6.72 3.81 1.33
CA PHE A 56 -7.44 2.58 1.65
C PHE A 56 -8.91 2.88 1.85
N PRO A 57 -9.81 2.04 1.34
CA PRO A 57 -11.24 2.24 1.56
C PRO A 57 -11.61 2.00 3.02
N GLU A 58 -12.75 2.51 3.41
CA GLU A 58 -13.27 2.27 4.75
C GLU A 58 -13.35 0.79 5.01
N GLY A 59 -13.07 0.41 6.27
CA GLY A 59 -13.03 -0.99 6.63
C GLY A 59 -11.67 -1.63 6.42
N TYR A 60 -10.77 -0.94 5.72
CA TYR A 60 -9.42 -1.43 5.44
C TYR A 60 -8.36 -0.51 6.03
N ARG A 61 -8.76 0.43 6.86
CA ARG A 61 -7.85 1.45 7.39
C ARG A 61 -7.34 1.07 8.77
N PRO A 62 -6.12 1.48 9.12
CA PRO A 62 -5.60 1.20 10.45
C PRO A 62 -6.25 2.09 11.49
N ASN A 63 -6.23 1.66 12.75
CA ASN A 63 -6.72 2.49 13.85
C ASN A 63 -5.74 3.60 14.20
N ARG A 64 -4.48 3.37 13.92
CA ARG A 64 -3.41 4.31 14.22
C ARG A 64 -2.44 4.32 13.06
N PRO A 65 -1.63 5.37 12.92
CA PRO A 65 -0.67 5.40 11.82
C PRO A 65 0.35 4.28 11.92
N HIS A 66 0.84 3.85 10.77
CA HIS A 66 1.89 2.83 10.67
C HIS A 66 3.00 3.35 9.78
N ILE A 67 4.19 2.89 10.06
CA ILE A 67 5.37 3.21 9.27
C ILE A 67 5.89 1.93 8.65
N PHE A 68 6.17 1.97 7.37
CA PHE A 68 6.71 0.83 6.64
C PHE A 68 7.99 1.22 5.92
N ASN A 69 8.82 0.24 5.69
CA ASN A 69 10.03 0.41 4.92
C ASN A 69 9.88 -0.46 3.69
N LEU A 70 9.56 0.13 2.56
CA LEU A 70 9.24 -0.60 1.35
C LEU A 70 10.33 -0.43 0.32
N GLN A 71 10.57 -1.48 -0.47
CA GLN A 71 11.59 -1.43 -1.50
C GLN A 71 11.13 -0.55 -2.66
N ALA A 72 11.92 0.44 -2.98
CA ALA A 72 11.74 1.29 -4.15
C ALA A 72 12.91 1.07 -5.08
N GLU A 73 12.94 1.79 -6.18
CA GLU A 73 13.89 1.52 -7.25
C GLU A 73 15.35 1.52 -6.81
N ASN A 74 15.72 2.48 -6.00
CA ASN A 74 17.12 2.64 -5.60
C ASN A 74 17.43 2.23 -4.19
N ALA A 75 16.43 2.13 -3.35
CA ALA A 75 16.63 1.84 -1.94
C ALA A 75 15.30 1.60 -1.28
N ALA A 76 15.32 1.16 -0.03
CA ALA A 76 14.09 1.09 0.75
C ALA A 76 13.73 2.50 1.19
N HIS A 77 12.45 2.83 1.15
CA HIS A 77 11.96 4.14 1.55
C HIS A 77 10.86 4.01 2.59
N ARG A 78 10.82 4.98 3.47
CA ARG A 78 9.77 5.02 4.48
C ARG A 78 8.45 5.43 3.83
N VAL A 79 7.41 4.65 4.12
CA VAL A 79 6.05 4.91 3.64
C VAL A 79 5.14 4.86 4.85
N ASP A 80 4.33 5.88 5.03
CA ASP A 80 3.42 5.97 6.17
C ASP A 80 1.98 5.76 5.72
N ILE A 81 1.19 5.22 6.63
CA ILE A 81 -0.26 5.14 6.43
C ILE A 81 -0.91 5.75 7.66
N ASN A 82 -1.83 6.68 7.45
CA ASN A 82 -2.53 7.29 8.57
C ASN A 82 -3.92 6.68 8.76
N GLU A 83 -4.65 7.14 9.78
CA GLU A 83 -5.96 6.59 10.11
C GLU A 83 -7.01 6.87 9.04
N LYS A 84 -6.76 7.84 8.17
CA LYS A 84 -7.63 8.11 7.04
C LYS A 84 -7.37 7.16 5.88
N GLY A 85 -6.37 6.30 6.03
CA GLY A 85 -6.02 5.35 4.99
C GLY A 85 -5.10 5.90 3.93
N GLU A 86 -4.59 7.10 4.09
CA GLU A 86 -3.69 7.71 3.10
C GLU A 86 -2.32 7.07 3.17
N VAL A 87 -1.79 6.71 2.00
CA VAL A 87 -0.48 6.07 1.87
C VAL A 87 0.45 7.08 1.22
N TYR A 88 1.53 7.41 1.89
CA TYR A 88 2.40 8.47 1.40
C TYR A 88 3.84 8.28 1.86
N PHE A 89 4.75 8.91 1.13
CA PHE A 89 6.16 8.90 1.49
C PHE A 89 6.44 9.97 2.55
N THR A 90 7.31 9.63 3.48
CA THR A 90 7.73 10.56 4.52
C THR A 90 9.23 10.42 4.70
N ALA A 91 9.94 11.55 4.66
CA ALA A 91 11.36 11.57 4.97
C ALA A 91 11.53 12.47 6.18
N ASN A 92 11.93 11.89 7.32
CA ASN A 92 12.16 12.65 8.54
C ASN A 92 10.95 13.49 8.95
N GLY A 93 9.76 12.92 8.77
CA GLY A 93 8.56 13.63 9.13
C GLY A 93 8.06 14.58 8.08
N ASN A 94 8.77 14.68 6.98
CA ASN A 94 8.35 15.54 5.87
C ASN A 94 7.99 14.68 4.68
N ILE A 95 6.97 15.11 3.97
CA ILE A 95 6.69 14.53 2.67
C ILE A 95 7.64 15.23 1.73
N GLY A 96 8.28 14.48 0.86
CA GLY A 96 9.11 15.19 -0.07
C GLY A 96 10.41 14.52 -0.39
N ILE A 97 10.40 13.21 -0.40
CA ILE A 97 11.50 12.51 -1.03
C ILE A 97 11.40 12.86 -2.50
N SER A 98 12.45 13.44 -3.04
CA SER A 98 12.42 13.82 -4.45
C SER A 98 12.72 12.61 -5.31
N GLY A 99 12.23 12.65 -6.55
CA GLY A 99 12.48 11.61 -7.51
C GLY A 99 11.25 10.78 -7.83
N SER A 100 11.43 9.84 -8.72
CA SER A 100 10.36 8.96 -9.17
C SER A 100 10.97 7.61 -9.49
N GLY A 101 10.10 6.62 -9.63
CA GLY A 101 10.52 5.28 -9.95
C GLY A 101 9.48 4.30 -9.46
N TRP A 102 9.88 3.04 -9.35
CA TRP A 102 8.92 2.03 -8.92
C TRP A 102 8.95 1.87 -7.39
N LEU A 103 7.85 1.35 -6.88
CA LEU A 103 7.68 1.03 -5.47
C LEU A 103 6.97 -0.31 -5.37
N SER A 104 7.50 -1.20 -4.55
CA SER A 104 6.87 -2.49 -4.30
C SER A 104 5.94 -2.36 -3.11
N LEU A 105 4.69 -2.76 -3.30
CA LEU A 105 3.71 -2.78 -2.21
C LEU A 105 3.75 -4.11 -1.46
N ASP A 106 4.53 -5.07 -1.96
CA ASP A 106 4.66 -6.35 -1.29
C ASP A 106 5.22 -6.12 0.11
N GLY A 107 4.66 -6.78 1.08
CA GLY A 107 5.13 -6.65 2.45
C GLY A 107 4.42 -5.59 3.26
N LEU A 108 3.58 -4.78 2.63
CA LEU A 108 2.79 -3.80 3.37
C LEU A 108 1.61 -4.54 3.99
N ALA A 109 1.57 -4.58 5.32
CA ALA A 109 0.52 -5.31 6.03
C ALA A 109 0.28 -4.70 7.40
N PHE A 110 -0.98 -4.69 7.80
CA PHE A 110 -1.38 -4.21 9.13
C PHE A 110 -2.74 -4.79 9.45
N TYR A 111 -3.19 -4.58 10.68
CA TYR A 111 -4.52 -5.00 11.06
C TYR A 111 -5.48 -3.83 11.05
N SER A 112 -6.63 -4.04 10.44
CA SER A 112 -7.74 -3.10 10.49
C SER A 112 -8.71 -3.64 11.52
N ARG A 113 -8.96 -2.88 12.57
CA ARG A 113 -9.77 -3.34 13.68
C ARG A 113 -11.14 -2.69 13.71
N LYS A 114 -11.52 -2.13 12.60
CA LYS A 114 -12.82 -1.49 12.50
C LYS A 114 -13.77 -2.27 11.65
#